data_e6bcbd8c48d85f9e936278267f9a907a
#
_entry.id   e6bcbd8c48d85f9e936278267f9a907a
#
_cell.length_a   1.000
_cell.length_b   1.000
_cell.length_c   1.000
_cell.angle_alpha   90.00
_cell.angle_beta   90.00
_cell.angle_gamma   90.00
#
_symmetry.space_group_name_H-M   'P 1'
#
loop_
_entity.id
_entity.type
_entity.pdbx_description
1 polymer ?
#
loop_
_entity_poly.entity_id
_entity_poly.type
_entity_poly.pdbx_seq_one_letter_code
_entity_poly.pdbx_strand_id
1 'polypeptide(L)'
;MRSSVEIYNVRTGRAREVWQTDRLVEAPNFSPDGSYLLMNGDGLLFRLPLDGGDVVKVDTGFAINCNNDHGISPDGTEIVISDKTEFGKSAIYILPIDGGTPRLITQNLPSYWHGWSPDGRQLAYCGIRDDLFDIYTISVDGGAETRLTHGEGRNDGPDWSADGQWIYFNSSRTGLMQIWRIHPDGTGLEQVTSDNQGNWFAHPSPANDKVLILSYDPSVFDHPRDLDVRLRLMDMDGGNLKTLFELFGGQGTINVPNWSPEGDEFAYVRYFPVKS
;
A
#
# COMPACT_ATOMS: atom_id res chain seq x y z
N MET A 1 12.99 -17.47 -4.33
CA MET A 1 12.11 -16.92 -3.28
C MET A 1 10.79 -17.65 -3.36
N ARG A 2 10.22 -18.06 -2.26
CA ARG A 2 8.87 -18.60 -2.19
C ARG A 2 8.02 -17.60 -1.39
N SER A 3 6.79 -17.34 -1.83
CA SER A 3 5.84 -16.47 -1.17
C SER A 3 4.63 -17.24 -0.67
N SER A 4 4.14 -16.88 0.52
CA SER A 4 2.86 -17.31 1.05
C SER A 4 1.96 -16.09 1.19
N VAL A 5 0.81 -16.12 0.56
CA VAL A 5 -0.25 -15.12 0.74
C VAL A 5 -1.13 -15.59 1.88
N GLU A 6 -1.23 -14.78 2.90
CA GLU A 6 -1.90 -15.12 4.15
C GLU A 6 -2.94 -14.05 4.50
N ILE A 7 -3.99 -14.43 5.21
CA ILE A 7 -5.00 -13.53 5.74
C ILE A 7 -5.04 -13.70 7.27
N TYR A 8 -4.95 -12.58 7.97
CA TYR A 8 -5.03 -12.52 9.43
C TYR A 8 -6.37 -11.91 9.87
N ASN A 9 -7.05 -12.60 10.79
CA ASN A 9 -8.28 -12.10 11.38
C ASN A 9 -7.97 -11.43 12.73
N VAL A 10 -8.24 -10.13 12.83
CA VAL A 10 -7.87 -9.31 14.00
C VAL A 10 -8.70 -9.60 15.25
N ARG A 11 -9.91 -10.16 15.08
CA ARG A 11 -10.82 -10.52 16.19
C ARG A 11 -10.41 -11.83 16.85
N THR A 12 -10.00 -12.81 16.04
CA THR A 12 -9.66 -14.15 16.53
C THR A 12 -8.15 -14.31 16.80
N GLY A 13 -7.31 -13.43 16.25
CA GLY A 13 -5.85 -13.53 16.32
C GLY A 13 -5.27 -14.68 15.50
N ARG A 14 -5.98 -15.17 14.48
CA ARG A 14 -5.58 -16.31 13.65
C ARG A 14 -5.23 -15.88 12.24
N ALA A 15 -4.16 -16.49 11.72
CA ALA A 15 -3.81 -16.40 10.31
C ALA A 15 -4.20 -17.70 9.58
N ARG A 16 -4.51 -17.57 8.28
CA ARG A 16 -4.69 -18.68 7.34
C ARG A 16 -3.90 -18.41 6.08
N GLU A 17 -3.20 -19.42 5.57
CA GLU A 17 -2.61 -19.38 4.23
C GLU A 17 -3.71 -19.56 3.19
N VAL A 18 -3.76 -18.69 2.19
CA VAL A 18 -4.74 -18.77 1.09
C VAL A 18 -4.08 -19.20 -0.22
N TRP A 19 -2.77 -18.95 -0.37
CA TRP A 19 -2.02 -19.39 -1.53
C TRP A 19 -0.52 -19.42 -1.27
N GLN A 20 0.20 -20.31 -1.95
CA GLN A 20 1.66 -20.40 -1.90
C GLN A 20 2.23 -20.57 -3.30
N THR A 21 3.38 -19.97 -3.56
CA THR A 21 4.05 -20.01 -4.86
C THR A 21 5.57 -19.96 -4.71
N ASP A 22 6.30 -20.54 -5.68
CA ASP A 22 7.75 -20.43 -5.78
C ASP A 22 8.23 -19.13 -6.45
N ARG A 23 7.31 -18.21 -6.70
CA ARG A 23 7.58 -16.87 -7.26
C ARG A 23 7.47 -15.80 -6.18
N LEU A 24 8.10 -14.66 -6.43
CA LEU A 24 7.85 -13.46 -5.66
C LEU A 24 6.49 -12.88 -6.05
N VAL A 25 5.62 -12.69 -5.05
CA VAL A 25 4.41 -11.88 -5.16
C VAL A 25 4.34 -10.91 -4.00
N GLU A 26 3.67 -9.77 -4.19
CA GLU A 26 3.71 -8.65 -3.26
C GLU A 26 2.35 -7.95 -3.18
N ALA A 27 2.13 -7.24 -2.08
CA ALA A 27 1.09 -6.23 -1.92
C ALA A 27 -0.35 -6.75 -2.20
N PRO A 28 -0.84 -7.74 -1.46
CA PRO A 28 -2.19 -8.27 -1.66
C PRO A 28 -3.25 -7.25 -1.22
N ASN A 29 -4.17 -6.92 -2.12
CA ASN A 29 -5.20 -5.92 -1.96
C ASN A 29 -6.57 -6.58 -2.15
N PHE A 30 -7.47 -6.51 -1.15
CA PHE A 30 -8.80 -7.08 -1.26
C PHE A 30 -9.65 -6.37 -2.32
N SER A 31 -10.43 -7.14 -3.08
CA SER A 31 -11.54 -6.58 -3.85
C SER A 31 -12.63 -6.02 -2.93
N PRO A 32 -13.38 -4.97 -3.35
CA PRO A 32 -14.44 -4.38 -2.51
C PRO A 32 -15.55 -5.33 -2.13
N ASP A 33 -15.75 -6.42 -2.89
CA ASP A 33 -16.72 -7.50 -2.58
C ASP A 33 -16.12 -8.65 -1.75
N GLY A 34 -14.79 -8.58 -1.46
CA GLY A 34 -14.07 -9.60 -0.70
C GLY A 34 -13.85 -10.92 -1.44
N SER A 35 -14.14 -11.01 -2.74
CA SER A 35 -14.11 -12.29 -3.48
C SER A 35 -12.71 -12.71 -3.94
N TYR A 36 -11.76 -11.77 -4.08
CA TYR A 36 -10.40 -12.06 -4.49
C TYR A 36 -9.38 -11.08 -3.90
N LEU A 37 -8.10 -11.41 -4.03
CA LEU A 37 -6.98 -10.50 -3.80
C LEU A 37 -6.35 -10.11 -5.14
N LEU A 38 -6.10 -8.80 -5.32
CA LEU A 38 -5.21 -8.29 -6.36
C LEU A 38 -3.80 -8.23 -5.79
N MET A 39 -2.80 -8.68 -6.55
CA MET A 39 -1.39 -8.68 -6.14
C MET A 39 -0.50 -8.53 -7.37
N ASN A 40 0.76 -8.11 -7.17
CA ASN A 40 1.73 -8.07 -8.26
C ASN A 40 2.82 -9.13 -8.11
N GLY A 41 3.47 -9.42 -9.23
CA GLY A 41 4.65 -10.28 -9.32
C GLY A 41 5.27 -10.18 -10.71
N ASP A 42 6.61 -10.12 -10.78
CA ASP A 42 7.35 -10.04 -12.05
C ASP A 42 6.89 -8.86 -12.98
N GLY A 43 6.47 -7.75 -12.40
CA GLY A 43 5.98 -6.58 -13.15
C GLY A 43 4.55 -6.69 -13.69
N LEU A 44 3.80 -7.70 -13.28
CA LEU A 44 2.44 -7.99 -13.73
C LEU A 44 1.47 -8.05 -12.56
N LEU A 45 0.17 -7.90 -12.83
CA LEU A 45 -0.88 -8.07 -11.83
C LEU A 45 -1.60 -9.41 -11.97
N PHE A 46 -2.05 -9.92 -10.82
CA PHE A 46 -2.76 -11.20 -10.71
C PHE A 46 -3.95 -11.06 -9.75
N ARG A 47 -5.03 -11.77 -10.05
CA ARG A 47 -6.16 -12.00 -9.14
C ARG A 47 -6.07 -13.40 -8.55
N LEU A 48 -6.17 -13.48 -7.25
CA LEU A 48 -6.24 -14.71 -6.48
C LEU A 48 -7.66 -14.85 -5.92
N PRO A 49 -8.53 -15.71 -6.49
CA PRO A 49 -9.85 -15.97 -5.94
C PRO A 49 -9.78 -16.56 -4.51
N LEU A 50 -10.64 -16.09 -3.59
CA LEU A 50 -10.63 -16.56 -2.20
C LEU A 50 -11.57 -17.73 -1.94
N ASP A 51 -12.50 -18.00 -2.85
CA ASP A 51 -13.39 -19.17 -2.84
C ASP A 51 -12.80 -20.42 -3.54
N GLY A 52 -11.55 -20.32 -4.00
CA GLY A 52 -10.83 -21.33 -4.77
C GLY A 52 -10.81 -21.01 -6.26
N GLY A 53 -9.96 -21.73 -6.97
CA GLY A 53 -9.73 -21.54 -8.41
C GLY A 53 -8.31 -21.12 -8.73
N ASP A 54 -8.03 -20.93 -10.02
CA ASP A 54 -6.70 -20.57 -10.52
C ASP A 54 -6.42 -19.08 -10.34
N VAL A 55 -5.15 -18.76 -10.09
CA VAL A 55 -4.66 -17.37 -10.13
C VAL A 55 -4.70 -16.88 -11.58
N VAL A 56 -5.36 -15.75 -11.81
CA VAL A 56 -5.58 -15.19 -13.15
C VAL A 56 -4.75 -13.93 -13.34
N LYS A 57 -4.00 -13.87 -14.44
CA LYS A 57 -3.29 -12.65 -14.83
C LYS A 57 -4.30 -11.59 -15.28
N VAL A 58 -4.11 -10.35 -14.81
CA VAL A 58 -4.85 -9.18 -15.31
C VAL A 58 -4.20 -8.67 -16.59
N ASP A 59 -5.00 -8.36 -17.61
CA ASP A 59 -4.51 -7.67 -18.79
C ASP A 59 -4.29 -6.18 -18.47
N THR A 60 -3.03 -5.78 -18.39
CA THR A 60 -2.62 -4.39 -18.15
C THR A 60 -2.14 -3.68 -19.42
N GLY A 61 -2.51 -4.21 -20.58
CA GLY A 61 -2.13 -3.64 -21.89
C GLY A 61 -0.61 -3.54 -22.04
N PHE A 62 -0.11 -2.32 -22.29
CA PHE A 62 1.33 -2.08 -22.43
C PHE A 62 2.11 -2.07 -21.11
N ALA A 63 1.43 -1.92 -19.97
CA ALA A 63 2.06 -1.79 -18.64
C ALA A 63 2.50 -3.17 -18.13
N ILE A 64 3.77 -3.49 -18.32
CA ILE A 64 4.38 -4.79 -17.99
C ILE A 64 5.55 -4.68 -17.01
N ASN A 65 5.71 -3.51 -16.42
CA ASN A 65 6.74 -3.23 -15.42
C ASN A 65 6.12 -2.51 -14.20
N CYS A 66 4.96 -3.06 -13.74
CA CYS A 66 4.28 -2.59 -12.55
C CYS A 66 5.11 -2.90 -11.31
N ASN A 67 5.18 -1.95 -10.39
CA ASN A 67 5.71 -2.19 -9.06
C ASN A 67 4.59 -2.67 -8.10
N ASN A 68 4.88 -2.71 -6.80
CA ASN A 68 3.93 -3.15 -5.79
C ASN A 68 2.92 -2.06 -5.34
N ASP A 69 2.89 -0.92 -6.02
CA ASP A 69 1.94 0.17 -5.76
C ASP A 69 0.74 0.04 -6.72
N HIS A 70 -0.26 -0.70 -6.32
CA HIS A 70 -1.48 -0.94 -7.09
C HIS A 70 -2.69 -1.06 -6.15
N GLY A 71 -3.88 -0.90 -6.68
CA GLY A 71 -5.10 -1.05 -5.90
C GLY A 71 -6.36 -1.02 -6.75
N ILE A 72 -7.49 -1.25 -6.09
CA ILE A 72 -8.81 -1.27 -6.69
C ILE A 72 -9.57 -0.02 -6.23
N SER A 73 -10.34 0.61 -7.13
CA SER A 73 -11.20 1.74 -6.77
C SER A 73 -12.26 1.33 -5.74
N PRO A 74 -12.74 2.24 -4.88
CA PRO A 74 -13.73 1.91 -3.85
C PRO A 74 -15.03 1.32 -4.40
N ASP A 75 -15.41 1.67 -5.62
CA ASP A 75 -16.59 1.14 -6.32
C ASP A 75 -16.33 -0.18 -7.07
N GLY A 76 -15.06 -0.64 -7.10
CA GLY A 76 -14.66 -1.89 -7.74
C GLY A 76 -14.62 -1.87 -9.26
N THR A 77 -14.68 -0.71 -9.89
CA THR A 77 -14.77 -0.58 -11.36
C THR A 77 -13.44 -0.36 -12.06
N GLU A 78 -12.40 0.09 -11.34
CA GLU A 78 -11.09 0.44 -11.88
C GLU A 78 -9.95 -0.14 -11.04
N ILE A 79 -8.79 -0.30 -11.68
CA ILE A 79 -7.50 -0.62 -11.05
C ILE A 79 -6.57 0.57 -11.26
N VAL A 80 -5.86 0.97 -10.21
CA VAL A 80 -4.72 1.88 -10.31
C VAL A 80 -3.42 1.09 -10.25
N ILE A 81 -2.44 1.51 -11.04
CA ILE A 81 -1.08 0.93 -11.07
C ILE A 81 -0.03 2.03 -11.11
N SER A 82 1.14 1.72 -10.57
CA SER A 82 2.38 2.46 -10.81
C SER A 82 3.27 1.62 -11.72
N ASP A 83 3.55 2.12 -12.93
CA ASP A 83 4.28 1.37 -13.96
C ASP A 83 5.42 2.19 -14.57
N LYS A 84 6.50 1.50 -14.98
CA LYS A 84 7.72 2.12 -15.54
C LYS A 84 7.90 1.88 -17.03
N THR A 85 7.02 1.14 -17.69
CA THR A 85 7.22 0.66 -19.06
C THR A 85 7.41 1.79 -20.05
N GLU A 86 6.55 2.81 -20.01
CA GLU A 86 6.54 3.87 -21.00
C GLU A 86 7.67 4.89 -20.79
N PHE A 87 7.93 5.31 -19.55
CA PHE A 87 8.84 6.42 -19.25
C PHE A 87 10.17 6.00 -18.60
N GLY A 88 10.36 4.71 -18.28
CA GLY A 88 11.50 4.26 -17.49
C GLY A 88 11.49 4.78 -16.04
N LYS A 89 10.50 5.58 -15.67
CA LYS A 89 10.20 6.10 -14.34
C LYS A 89 8.76 5.74 -13.98
N SER A 90 8.49 5.55 -12.69
CA SER A 90 7.15 5.21 -12.22
C SER A 90 6.16 6.34 -12.54
N ALA A 91 5.08 6.00 -13.26
CA ALA A 91 3.93 6.84 -13.54
C ALA A 91 2.67 6.13 -13.06
N ILE A 92 1.68 6.90 -12.63
CA ILE A 92 0.40 6.35 -12.18
C ILE A 92 -0.58 6.31 -13.34
N TYR A 93 -1.19 5.14 -13.51
CA TYR A 93 -2.22 4.88 -14.51
C TYR A 93 -3.46 4.29 -13.86
N ILE A 94 -4.61 4.46 -14.50
CA ILE A 94 -5.87 3.79 -14.18
C ILE A 94 -6.34 3.01 -15.40
N LEU A 95 -6.90 1.81 -15.18
CA LEU A 95 -7.48 0.95 -16.19
C LEU A 95 -8.77 0.31 -15.66
N PRO A 96 -9.68 -0.16 -16.57
CA PRO A 96 -10.89 -0.87 -16.15
C PRO A 96 -10.57 -2.10 -15.27
N ILE A 97 -11.49 -2.45 -14.36
CA ILE A 97 -11.31 -3.62 -13.48
C ILE A 97 -11.06 -4.90 -14.26
N ASP A 98 -11.69 -5.10 -15.40
CA ASP A 98 -11.51 -6.28 -16.25
C ASP A 98 -10.21 -6.28 -17.07
N GLY A 99 -9.41 -5.23 -16.93
CA GLY A 99 -8.17 -5.04 -17.70
C GLY A 99 -8.37 -4.20 -18.94
N GLY A 100 -7.27 -3.99 -19.68
CA GLY A 100 -7.27 -3.19 -20.92
C GLY A 100 -6.15 -2.16 -20.97
N THR A 101 -6.32 -1.13 -21.76
CA THR A 101 -5.29 -0.09 -21.96
C THR A 101 -5.30 0.91 -20.80
N PRO A 102 -4.19 1.05 -20.05
CA PRO A 102 -4.09 2.01 -18.96
C PRO A 102 -4.13 3.46 -19.46
N ARG A 103 -4.79 4.34 -18.70
CA ARG A 103 -4.86 5.78 -18.89
C ARG A 103 -3.90 6.48 -17.93
N LEU A 104 -2.99 7.31 -18.46
CA LEU A 104 -2.03 8.08 -17.65
C LEU A 104 -2.73 9.10 -16.76
N ILE A 105 -2.34 9.15 -15.49
CA ILE A 105 -2.84 10.12 -14.50
C ILE A 105 -1.80 11.18 -14.17
N THR A 106 -0.54 10.78 -13.84
CA THR A 106 0.49 11.72 -13.40
C THR A 106 1.40 12.13 -14.55
N GLN A 107 1.58 13.45 -14.74
CA GLN A 107 2.47 14.03 -15.74
C GLN A 107 3.89 14.21 -15.19
N ASN A 108 4.01 14.50 -13.89
CA ASN A 108 5.29 14.67 -13.21
C ASN A 108 5.76 13.32 -12.66
N LEU A 109 7.04 12.97 -12.91
CA LEU A 109 7.59 11.65 -12.62
C LEU A 109 8.90 11.74 -11.81
N PRO A 110 9.22 10.76 -10.94
CA PRO A 110 8.41 9.58 -10.66
C PRO A 110 7.26 9.87 -9.69
N SER A 111 6.23 9.03 -9.77
CA SER A 111 5.07 9.02 -8.88
C SER A 111 4.69 7.57 -8.53
N TYR A 112 4.39 7.31 -7.25
CA TYR A 112 4.13 6.00 -6.67
C TYR A 112 2.80 6.04 -5.93
N TRP A 113 1.81 5.32 -6.42
CA TRP A 113 0.47 5.31 -5.85
C TRP A 113 0.43 4.54 -4.52
N HIS A 114 -0.45 5.01 -3.59
CA HIS A 114 -0.67 4.29 -2.33
C HIS A 114 -2.14 4.26 -1.88
N GLY A 115 -2.96 5.25 -2.20
CA GLY A 115 -4.33 5.27 -1.69
C GLY A 115 -5.35 5.97 -2.60
N TRP A 116 -6.59 5.46 -2.61
CA TRP A 116 -7.78 6.11 -3.14
C TRP A 116 -8.50 6.89 -2.04
N SER A 117 -9.04 8.07 -2.36
CA SER A 117 -10.01 8.69 -1.47
C SER A 117 -11.27 7.81 -1.35
N PRO A 118 -11.94 7.79 -0.18
CA PRO A 118 -13.13 6.94 0.00
C PRO A 118 -14.27 7.24 -0.98
N ASP A 119 -14.34 8.46 -1.49
CA ASP A 119 -15.33 8.87 -2.50
C ASP A 119 -14.91 8.52 -3.94
N GLY A 120 -13.73 7.90 -4.13
CA GLY A 120 -13.21 7.46 -5.41
C GLY A 120 -12.71 8.57 -6.33
N ARG A 121 -12.62 9.84 -5.87
CA ARG A 121 -12.35 10.99 -6.74
C ARG A 121 -10.90 11.42 -6.77
N GLN A 122 -10.10 11.03 -5.80
CA GLN A 122 -8.69 11.42 -5.68
C GLN A 122 -7.80 10.23 -5.40
N LEU A 123 -6.55 10.35 -5.84
CA LEU A 123 -5.45 9.45 -5.50
C LEU A 123 -4.49 10.18 -4.57
N ALA A 124 -3.97 9.48 -3.56
CA ALA A 124 -2.83 9.90 -2.76
C ALA A 124 -1.60 9.08 -3.17
N TYR A 125 -0.46 9.74 -3.30
CA TYR A 125 0.76 9.11 -3.80
C TYR A 125 2.02 9.80 -3.29
N CYS A 126 3.14 9.07 -3.33
CA CYS A 126 4.47 9.62 -3.15
C CYS A 126 4.98 10.12 -4.49
N GLY A 127 5.34 11.41 -4.56
CA GLY A 127 6.00 12.01 -5.71
C GLY A 127 7.41 12.43 -5.38
N ILE A 128 8.37 12.18 -6.29
CA ILE A 128 9.73 12.70 -6.13
C ILE A 128 9.88 13.90 -7.06
N ARG A 129 10.05 15.08 -6.46
CA ARG A 129 10.25 16.35 -7.18
C ARG A 129 11.50 17.03 -6.60
N ASP A 130 12.45 17.41 -7.46
CA ASP A 130 13.72 18.01 -7.04
C ASP A 130 14.45 17.19 -5.95
N ASP A 131 14.47 15.87 -6.10
CA ASP A 131 15.00 14.87 -5.17
C ASP A 131 14.31 14.83 -3.78
N LEU A 132 13.19 15.51 -3.60
CA LEU A 132 12.37 15.49 -2.39
C LEU A 132 11.21 14.51 -2.54
N PHE A 133 11.04 13.66 -1.55
CA PHE A 133 9.94 12.70 -1.44
C PHE A 133 8.80 13.36 -0.66
N ASP A 134 7.69 13.60 -1.32
CA ASP A 134 6.53 14.25 -0.70
C ASP A 134 5.22 13.59 -1.08
N ILE A 135 4.23 13.83 -0.23
CA ILE A 135 2.87 13.37 -0.43
C ILE A 135 2.13 14.36 -1.31
N TYR A 136 1.48 13.80 -2.32
CA TYR A 136 0.64 14.51 -3.27
C TYR A 136 -0.74 13.89 -3.37
N THR A 137 -1.70 14.69 -3.77
CA THR A 137 -3.01 14.22 -4.25
C THR A 137 -3.27 14.72 -5.66
N ILE A 138 -4.05 13.94 -6.42
CA ILE A 138 -4.47 14.27 -7.78
C ILE A 138 -5.88 13.73 -8.03
N SER A 139 -6.67 14.41 -8.88
CA SER A 139 -7.94 13.85 -9.36
C SER A 139 -7.71 12.54 -10.12
N VAL A 140 -8.65 11.60 -10.03
CA VAL A 140 -8.64 10.37 -10.85
C VAL A 140 -8.71 10.69 -12.35
N ASP A 141 -9.22 11.87 -12.73
CA ASP A 141 -9.21 12.35 -14.11
C ASP A 141 -7.87 12.93 -14.55
N GLY A 142 -6.88 13.01 -13.64
CA GLY A 142 -5.61 13.68 -13.87
C GLY A 142 -5.68 15.18 -13.64
N GLY A 143 -4.75 15.92 -14.22
CA GLY A 143 -4.67 17.39 -14.13
C GLY A 143 -3.59 17.87 -13.15
N ALA A 144 -3.87 18.95 -12.40
CA ALA A 144 -2.89 19.52 -11.46
C ALA A 144 -2.78 18.67 -10.19
N GLU A 145 -1.55 18.35 -9.81
CA GLU A 145 -1.26 17.71 -8.51
C GLU A 145 -1.25 18.75 -7.38
N THR A 146 -1.70 18.32 -6.19
CA THR A 146 -1.62 19.13 -4.96
C THR A 146 -0.58 18.52 -4.03
N ARG A 147 0.46 19.28 -3.69
CA ARG A 147 1.50 18.87 -2.74
C ARG A 147 1.04 19.12 -1.31
N LEU A 148 1.05 18.09 -0.46
CA LEU A 148 0.60 18.17 0.94
C LEU A 148 1.75 18.32 1.94
N THR A 149 2.95 17.79 1.61
CA THR A 149 4.16 17.91 2.44
C THR A 149 5.24 18.67 1.69
N HIS A 150 6.19 19.31 2.39
CA HIS A 150 7.10 20.28 1.78
C HIS A 150 8.59 20.00 2.09
N GLY A 151 9.03 18.74 1.91
CA GLY A 151 10.45 18.36 1.99
C GLY A 151 11.02 18.30 3.40
N GLU A 152 10.18 18.23 4.42
CA GLU A 152 10.62 17.98 5.80
C GLU A 152 10.80 16.47 6.03
N GLY A 153 12.00 15.96 5.72
CA GLY A 153 12.30 14.54 5.70
C GLY A 153 11.78 13.82 4.44
N ARG A 154 11.94 12.50 4.39
CA ARG A 154 11.33 11.67 3.35
C ARG A 154 9.91 11.34 3.77
N ASN A 155 8.94 11.62 2.90
CA ASN A 155 7.52 11.34 3.11
C ASN A 155 7.06 10.32 2.08
N ASP A 156 6.37 9.24 2.50
CA ASP A 156 6.02 8.11 1.63
C ASP A 156 4.77 7.37 2.14
N GLY A 157 4.23 6.45 1.35
CA GLY A 157 3.17 5.52 1.73
C GLY A 157 1.86 6.16 2.21
N PRO A 158 1.27 7.14 1.48
CA PRO A 158 0.03 7.79 1.92
C PRO A 158 -1.19 6.90 1.73
N ASP A 159 -2.03 6.77 2.75
CA ASP A 159 -3.32 6.09 2.66
C ASP A 159 -4.42 6.87 3.40
N TRP A 160 -5.65 6.80 2.89
CA TRP A 160 -6.79 7.56 3.40
C TRP A 160 -7.47 6.85 4.58
N SER A 161 -7.92 7.63 5.58
CA SER A 161 -8.91 7.13 6.53
C SER A 161 -10.25 6.90 5.84
N ALA A 162 -11.03 5.94 6.31
CA ALA A 162 -12.30 5.56 5.70
C ALA A 162 -13.36 6.70 5.70
N ASP A 163 -13.25 7.64 6.64
CA ASP A 163 -14.09 8.84 6.69
C ASP A 163 -13.59 10.00 5.79
N GLY A 164 -12.43 9.81 5.13
CA GLY A 164 -11.82 10.80 4.25
C GLY A 164 -11.25 12.03 4.96
N GLN A 165 -11.18 12.02 6.30
CA GLN A 165 -10.73 13.17 7.08
C GLN A 165 -9.21 13.27 7.15
N TRP A 166 -8.51 12.14 7.05
CA TRP A 166 -7.07 12.05 7.21
C TRP A 166 -6.41 11.28 6.06
N ILE A 167 -5.20 11.70 5.72
CA ILE A 167 -4.23 10.92 4.96
C ILE A 167 -3.10 10.57 5.92
N TYR A 168 -2.94 9.27 6.20
CA TYR A 168 -1.81 8.73 6.95
C TYR A 168 -0.62 8.54 6.02
N PHE A 169 0.58 8.77 6.50
CA PHE A 169 1.80 8.56 5.73
C PHE A 169 2.98 8.33 6.68
N ASN A 170 4.06 7.83 6.18
CA ASN A 170 5.30 7.73 6.95
C ASN A 170 6.26 8.87 6.59
N SER A 171 6.97 9.38 7.61
CA SER A 171 7.91 10.49 7.47
C SER A 171 9.11 10.35 8.38
N SER A 172 10.31 10.69 7.85
CA SER A 172 11.56 10.70 8.61
C SER A 172 11.88 12.05 9.25
N ARG A 173 10.94 13.00 9.30
CA ARG A 173 11.16 14.37 9.80
C ARG A 173 11.65 14.48 11.24
N THR A 174 11.43 13.45 12.06
CA THR A 174 11.92 13.35 13.45
C THR A 174 13.11 12.42 13.62
N GLY A 175 13.74 12.00 12.52
CA GLY A 175 14.91 11.11 12.49
C GLY A 175 14.56 9.70 12.02
N LEU A 176 13.95 8.86 12.84
CA LEU A 176 13.41 7.58 12.39
C LEU A 176 12.13 7.78 11.60
N MET A 177 11.86 6.83 10.69
CA MET A 177 10.59 6.80 9.97
C MET A 177 9.46 6.53 10.97
N GLN A 178 8.47 7.43 11.02
CA GLN A 178 7.32 7.37 11.91
C GLN A 178 6.04 7.62 11.12
N ILE A 179 4.91 7.17 11.64
CA ILE A 179 3.61 7.45 11.03
C ILE A 179 3.13 8.84 11.44
N TRP A 180 2.67 9.58 10.46
CA TRP A 180 2.07 10.89 10.54
C TRP A 180 0.71 10.88 9.85
N ARG A 181 -0.12 11.88 10.09
CA ARG A 181 -1.35 12.13 9.36
C ARG A 181 -1.54 13.62 9.08
N ILE A 182 -2.27 13.92 8.03
CA ILE A 182 -2.55 15.29 7.58
C ILE A 182 -3.97 15.33 6.99
N HIS A 183 -4.65 16.45 7.07
CA HIS A 183 -5.90 16.62 6.36
C HIS A 183 -5.68 16.71 4.83
N PRO A 184 -6.68 16.33 4.00
CA PRO A 184 -6.56 16.41 2.55
C PRO A 184 -6.31 17.80 1.97
N ASP A 185 -6.61 18.85 2.75
CA ASP A 185 -6.31 20.24 2.40
C ASP A 185 -4.89 20.71 2.80
N GLY A 186 -4.06 19.80 3.35
CA GLY A 186 -2.70 20.08 3.79
C GLY A 186 -2.58 20.68 5.19
N THR A 187 -3.67 20.84 5.93
CA THR A 187 -3.66 21.33 7.31
C THR A 187 -3.62 20.19 8.34
N GLY A 188 -3.45 20.51 9.62
CA GLY A 188 -3.61 19.55 10.72
C GLY A 188 -2.55 18.46 10.77
N LEU A 189 -1.30 18.75 10.38
CA LEU A 189 -0.20 17.77 10.43
C LEU A 189 0.06 17.29 11.86
N GLU A 190 -0.05 15.98 12.09
CA GLU A 190 0.10 15.33 13.40
C GLU A 190 1.00 14.09 13.34
N GLN A 191 1.86 13.91 14.35
CA GLN A 191 2.62 12.68 14.54
C GLN A 191 1.77 11.62 15.25
N VAL A 192 1.67 10.42 14.68
CA VAL A 192 0.86 9.32 15.20
C VAL A 192 1.72 8.32 15.98
N THR A 193 2.94 8.01 15.51
CA THR A 193 3.87 7.14 16.23
C THR A 193 5.17 7.87 16.58
N SER A 194 5.79 7.49 17.72
CA SER A 194 7.04 8.09 18.21
C SER A 194 7.93 7.10 18.96
N ASP A 195 7.83 5.82 18.59
CA ASP A 195 8.64 4.77 19.23
C ASP A 195 10.03 4.60 18.57
N ASN A 196 10.78 3.59 18.97
CA ASN A 196 12.13 3.34 18.49
C ASN A 196 12.18 2.35 17.32
N GLN A 197 11.12 2.18 16.56
CA GLN A 197 11.07 1.36 15.35
C GLN A 197 10.96 2.24 14.10
N GLY A 198 11.39 1.74 12.95
CA GLY A 198 11.09 2.35 11.66
C GLY A 198 9.69 1.94 11.20
N ASN A 199 8.72 2.84 11.27
CA ASN A 199 7.30 2.56 10.99
C ASN A 199 6.92 3.01 9.58
N TRP A 200 6.32 2.10 8.79
CA TRP A 200 6.02 2.27 7.38
C TRP A 200 4.60 1.81 7.04
N PHE A 201 4.03 2.30 5.93
CA PHE A 201 2.80 1.82 5.30
C PHE A 201 1.63 1.69 6.27
N ALA A 202 1.13 2.83 6.70
CA ALA A 202 -0.04 2.89 7.57
C ALA A 202 -1.33 2.70 6.76
N HIS A 203 -2.07 1.63 7.03
CA HIS A 203 -3.33 1.32 6.39
C HIS A 203 -4.48 1.40 7.40
N PRO A 204 -5.27 2.50 7.37
CA PRO A 204 -6.49 2.61 8.18
C PRO A 204 -7.53 1.54 7.81
N SER A 205 -8.20 0.97 8.81
CA SER A 205 -9.26 0.00 8.59
C SER A 205 -10.52 0.64 7.99
N PRO A 206 -11.31 -0.07 7.18
CA PRO A 206 -12.60 0.41 6.68
C PRO A 206 -13.58 0.76 7.79
N ALA A 207 -13.45 0.15 8.97
CA ALA A 207 -14.25 0.48 10.16
C ALA A 207 -13.84 1.81 10.83
N ASN A 208 -12.76 2.44 10.36
CA ASN A 208 -12.19 3.68 10.90
C ASN A 208 -11.85 3.60 12.41
N ASP A 209 -11.39 2.45 12.87
CA ASP A 209 -11.10 2.19 14.28
C ASP A 209 -9.66 1.76 14.55
N LYS A 210 -8.95 1.24 13.54
CA LYS A 210 -7.58 0.72 13.62
C LYS A 210 -6.72 1.17 12.46
N VAL A 211 -5.40 1.17 12.68
CA VAL A 211 -4.39 1.35 11.65
C VAL A 211 -3.39 0.21 11.72
N LEU A 212 -3.20 -0.51 10.62
CA LEU A 212 -2.16 -1.52 10.46
C LEU A 212 -0.88 -0.84 9.96
N ILE A 213 0.28 -1.22 10.51
CA ILE A 213 1.58 -0.71 10.07
C ILE A 213 2.61 -1.82 9.96
N LEU A 214 3.62 -1.59 9.11
CA LEU A 214 4.84 -2.41 9.02
C LEU A 214 5.96 -1.72 9.81
N SER A 215 6.69 -2.47 10.64
CA SER A 215 7.82 -1.92 11.38
C SER A 215 9.09 -2.72 11.14
N TYR A 216 10.18 -1.99 10.91
CA TYR A 216 11.54 -2.51 10.81
C TYR A 216 12.33 -2.23 12.09
N ASP A 217 13.42 -2.96 12.26
CA ASP A 217 14.45 -2.62 13.24
C ASP A 217 14.97 -1.19 12.98
N PRO A 218 15.24 -0.37 14.01
CA PRO A 218 15.65 1.01 13.82
C PRO A 218 16.98 1.19 13.07
N SER A 219 17.80 0.16 12.96
CA SER A 219 19.04 0.17 12.18
C SER A 219 18.83 0.00 10.68
N VAL A 220 17.62 -0.40 10.25
CA VAL A 220 17.31 -0.60 8.83
C VAL A 220 17.07 0.76 8.17
N PHE A 221 17.86 1.02 7.13
CA PHE A 221 17.65 2.18 6.27
C PHE A 221 16.64 1.85 5.18
N ASP A 222 15.69 2.75 4.94
CA ASP A 222 14.62 2.55 3.95
C ASP A 222 13.65 1.40 4.33
N HIS A 223 12.97 0.83 3.34
CA HIS A 223 11.99 -0.25 3.48
C HIS A 223 12.32 -1.46 2.59
N PRO A 224 13.53 -2.03 2.71
CA PRO A 224 13.95 -3.10 1.81
C PRO A 224 13.10 -4.36 2.01
N ARG A 225 13.09 -5.19 0.96
CA ARG A 225 12.60 -6.56 1.01
C ARG A 225 13.62 -7.47 1.70
N ASP A 226 13.16 -8.67 2.07
CA ASP A 226 14.00 -9.79 2.55
C ASP A 226 14.61 -9.55 3.94
N LEU A 227 13.82 -9.02 4.84
CA LEU A 227 14.18 -8.81 6.24
C LEU A 227 13.08 -9.30 7.20
N ASP A 228 13.46 -9.47 8.46
CA ASP A 228 12.49 -9.64 9.54
C ASP A 228 11.78 -8.32 9.82
N VAL A 229 10.47 -8.34 9.76
CA VAL A 229 9.58 -7.20 9.99
C VAL A 229 8.48 -7.56 10.98
N ARG A 230 7.81 -6.54 11.50
CA ARG A 230 6.68 -6.67 12.42
C ARG A 230 5.44 -6.09 11.80
N LEU A 231 4.34 -6.84 11.82
CA LEU A 231 3.01 -6.27 11.62
C LEU A 231 2.46 -5.82 12.96
N ARG A 232 2.07 -4.56 13.02
CA ARG A 232 1.61 -3.92 14.25
C ARG A 232 0.28 -3.23 14.02
N LEU A 233 -0.54 -3.19 15.06
CA LEU A 233 -1.88 -2.60 15.03
C LEU A 233 -2.00 -1.55 16.12
N MET A 234 -2.63 -0.43 15.79
CA MET A 234 -2.88 0.68 16.71
C MET A 234 -4.29 1.25 16.51
N ASP A 235 -4.74 2.08 17.44
CA ASP A 235 -5.92 2.92 17.26
C ASP A 235 -5.63 4.06 16.27
N MET A 236 -6.66 4.73 15.77
CA MET A 236 -6.52 5.81 14.76
C MET A 236 -5.64 6.97 15.22
N ASP A 237 -5.51 7.21 16.51
CA ASP A 237 -4.67 8.25 17.12
C ASP A 237 -3.26 7.77 17.51
N GLY A 238 -2.91 6.51 17.20
CA GLY A 238 -1.65 5.87 17.58
C GLY A 238 -1.68 5.18 18.94
N GLY A 239 -2.79 5.26 19.67
CA GLY A 239 -2.97 4.58 20.95
C GLY A 239 -2.97 3.05 20.80
N ASN A 240 -2.71 2.35 21.91
CA ASN A 240 -2.75 0.89 22.00
C ASN A 240 -1.89 0.14 20.96
N LEU A 241 -0.80 0.76 20.49
CA LEU A 241 0.11 0.17 19.51
C LEU A 241 0.69 -1.14 20.04
N LYS A 242 0.44 -2.23 19.31
CA LYS A 242 0.91 -3.58 19.67
C LYS A 242 1.45 -4.33 18.46
N THR A 243 2.45 -5.16 18.66
CA THR A 243 2.91 -6.14 17.68
C THR A 243 1.94 -7.30 17.62
N LEU A 244 1.45 -7.62 16.44
CA LEU A 244 0.63 -8.79 16.19
C LEU A 244 1.52 -10.03 16.04
N PHE A 245 2.51 -9.95 15.16
CA PHE A 245 3.52 -11.01 14.94
C PHE A 245 4.71 -10.47 14.13
N GLU A 246 5.77 -11.27 14.11
CA GLU A 246 6.98 -11.07 13.30
C GLU A 246 6.99 -12.05 12.12
N LEU A 247 7.58 -11.63 11.01
CA LEU A 247 7.71 -12.46 9.81
C LEU A 247 8.91 -12.01 8.98
N PHE A 248 9.42 -12.92 8.15
CA PHE A 248 10.37 -12.57 7.10
C PHE A 248 9.58 -12.02 5.89
N GLY A 249 9.83 -10.75 5.54
CA GLY A 249 9.03 -10.02 4.57
C GLY A 249 9.73 -8.76 4.06
N GLY A 250 9.10 -7.62 4.23
CA GLY A 250 9.59 -6.29 3.83
C GLY A 250 8.53 -5.47 3.13
N GLN A 251 8.94 -4.56 2.26
CA GLN A 251 8.05 -3.64 1.56
C GLN A 251 6.81 -4.31 0.98
N GLY A 252 6.96 -5.36 0.19
CA GLY A 252 5.84 -6.02 -0.48
C GLY A 252 4.90 -6.83 0.44
N THR A 253 5.16 -6.85 1.75
CA THR A 253 4.29 -7.56 2.73
C THR A 253 2.91 -6.90 2.82
N ILE A 254 2.87 -5.55 2.96
CA ILE A 254 1.62 -4.75 3.05
C ILE A 254 1.80 -3.37 2.42
N ASN A 255 2.42 -3.24 1.26
CA ASN A 255 2.75 -1.93 0.67
C ASN A 255 1.51 -1.07 0.31
N VAL A 256 0.35 -1.67 0.12
CA VAL A 256 -0.89 -1.03 -0.31
C VAL A 256 -2.05 -1.38 0.61
N PRO A 257 -3.20 -0.68 0.55
CA PRO A 257 -4.38 -0.99 1.34
C PRO A 257 -4.76 -2.47 1.22
N ASN A 258 -4.86 -3.15 2.34
CA ASN A 258 -4.91 -4.62 2.40
C ASN A 258 -5.99 -5.19 3.34
N TRP A 259 -6.87 -4.34 3.86
CA TRP A 259 -7.99 -4.76 4.71
C TRP A 259 -9.11 -5.40 3.89
N SER A 260 -9.80 -6.36 4.50
CA SER A 260 -11.08 -6.87 4.00
C SER A 260 -12.15 -5.76 4.07
N PRO A 261 -13.20 -5.82 3.23
CA PRO A 261 -14.27 -4.81 3.25
C PRO A 261 -14.93 -4.62 4.62
N GLU A 262 -15.07 -5.68 5.40
CA GLU A 262 -15.62 -5.65 6.76
C GLU A 262 -14.64 -5.11 7.82
N GLY A 263 -13.35 -4.99 7.49
CA GLY A 263 -12.31 -4.47 8.38
C GLY A 263 -11.93 -5.41 9.53
N ASP A 264 -12.28 -6.68 9.46
CA ASP A 264 -11.92 -7.69 10.47
C ASP A 264 -10.79 -8.64 10.05
N GLU A 265 -10.39 -8.59 8.78
CA GLU A 265 -9.25 -9.30 8.23
C GLU A 265 -8.33 -8.35 7.45
N PHE A 266 -7.06 -8.72 7.33
CA PHE A 266 -6.14 -8.11 6.38
C PHE A 266 -5.28 -9.17 5.70
N ALA A 267 -4.92 -8.93 4.43
CA ALA A 267 -4.04 -9.79 3.65
C ALA A 267 -2.59 -9.31 3.78
N TYR A 268 -1.64 -10.25 3.72
CA TYR A 268 -0.22 -9.96 3.72
C TYR A 268 0.58 -11.06 3.02
N VAL A 269 1.82 -10.75 2.64
CA VAL A 269 2.73 -11.75 2.07
C VAL A 269 3.88 -12.01 3.04
N ARG A 270 4.15 -13.31 3.26
CA ARG A 270 5.35 -13.82 3.93
C ARG A 270 6.30 -14.40 2.90
N TYR A 271 7.58 -14.11 3.03
CA TYR A 271 8.61 -14.67 2.19
C TYR A 271 9.34 -15.82 2.88
N PHE A 272 9.82 -16.75 2.04
CA PHE A 272 10.69 -17.85 2.48
C PHE A 272 11.95 -17.85 1.63
N PRO A 273 13.13 -17.61 2.23
CA PRO A 273 14.38 -17.76 1.51
C PRO A 273 14.51 -19.17 0.95
N VAL A 274 14.87 -19.29 -0.32
CA VAL A 274 15.26 -20.60 -0.88
C VAL A 274 16.58 -20.96 -0.21
N LYS A 275 16.61 -22.06 0.56
CA LYS A 275 17.87 -22.60 1.07
C LYS A 275 18.70 -23.02 -0.14
N SER A 276 19.83 -22.34 -0.32
CA SER A 276 20.88 -22.68 -1.29
C SER A 276 21.48 -24.04 -0.99
#